data_ef7af4a0efd23e7eeecbfeed9c4d9b9e
#
_entry.id   ef7af4a0efd23e7eeecbfeed9c4d9b9e
#
_cell.length_a   1.000
_cell.length_b   1.000
_cell.length_c   1.000
_cell.angle_alpha   90.00
_cell.angle_beta   90.00
_cell.angle_gamma   90.00
#
_symmetry.space_group_name_H-M   'P 1'
#
loop_
_entity.id
_entity.type
_entity.pdbx_description
1 polymer ?
#
loop_
_entity_poly.entity_id
_entity_poly.type
_entity_poly.pdbx_seq_one_letter_code
_entity_poly.pdbx_strand_id
1 'polypeptide(L)'
;LAVGYVLNPSEILSSEAGTGLVTADAMAKAFGTAVMAKVIIVGGMCGIITSWNSFMIGGSRALYSMAESYMIPPMFAKLHPQHKTPINALFLIGALTMLAPFAGRGMMVWICDAGNFGCCLAYCMVSLSFLILRKKEPDMPRPYRVPAYKFVGTMAVLMSGCMVLVYCIPGSGGTLVWQE
;
A
#
# COMPACT_ATOMS: atom_id res chain seq x y z
N LEU A 1 9.88 -8.32 -14.46
CA LEU A 1 10.43 -9.32 -15.38
C LEU A 1 10.12 -8.99 -16.85
N ALA A 2 8.83 -8.79 -17.24
CA ALA A 2 8.46 -8.51 -18.64
C ALA A 2 9.11 -7.23 -19.20
N VAL A 3 9.16 -6.15 -18.43
CA VAL A 3 9.82 -4.90 -18.82
C VAL A 3 11.33 -5.10 -19.03
N GLY A 4 12.00 -5.81 -18.12
CA GLY A 4 13.43 -6.10 -18.22
C GLY A 4 13.80 -7.07 -19.37
N TYR A 5 12.81 -7.76 -19.95
CA TYR A 5 13.03 -8.57 -21.15
C TYR A 5 12.98 -7.72 -22.44
N VAL A 6 12.17 -6.67 -22.45
CA VAL A 6 11.94 -5.80 -23.61
C VAL A 6 12.91 -4.63 -23.68
N LEU A 7 13.27 -4.07 -22.53
CA LEU A 7 14.18 -2.92 -22.40
C LEU A 7 15.51 -3.35 -21.78
N ASN A 8 16.62 -2.85 -22.37
CA ASN A 8 17.93 -2.96 -21.75
C ASN A 8 18.07 -2.08 -20.51
N PRO A 9 18.97 -2.38 -19.56
CA PRO A 9 19.16 -1.56 -18.36
C PRO A 9 19.43 -0.07 -18.64
N SER A 10 20.20 0.23 -19.70
CA SER A 10 20.47 1.62 -20.13
C SER A 10 19.22 2.34 -20.65
N GLU A 11 18.35 1.63 -21.34
CA GLU A 11 17.06 2.17 -21.83
C GLU A 11 16.06 2.41 -20.68
N ILE A 12 16.08 1.55 -19.67
CA ILE A 12 15.27 1.73 -18.46
C ILE A 12 15.68 3.04 -17.75
N LEU A 13 16.99 3.25 -17.56
CA LEU A 13 17.52 4.46 -16.93
C LEU A 13 17.20 5.73 -17.73
N SER A 14 17.34 5.68 -19.06
CA SER A 14 17.01 6.81 -19.93
C SER A 14 15.51 7.13 -19.96
N SER A 15 14.66 6.12 -19.94
CA SER A 15 13.20 6.24 -19.87
C SER A 15 12.76 6.82 -18.51
N GLU A 16 13.38 6.37 -17.42
CA GLU A 16 13.11 6.88 -16.07
C GLU A 16 13.52 8.35 -15.92
N ALA A 17 14.66 8.74 -16.49
CA ALA A 17 15.14 10.12 -16.49
C ALA A 17 14.31 11.04 -17.40
N GLY A 18 13.76 10.53 -18.51
CA GLY A 18 12.98 11.29 -19.49
C GLY A 18 11.49 11.38 -19.12
N THR A 19 10.74 10.34 -19.41
CA THR A 19 9.27 10.30 -19.24
C THR A 19 8.83 9.83 -17.84
N GLY A 20 9.66 9.06 -17.15
CA GLY A 20 9.31 8.37 -15.92
C GLY A 20 8.27 7.25 -16.08
N LEU A 21 7.93 6.88 -17.31
CA LEU A 21 6.87 5.93 -17.64
C LEU A 21 7.45 4.66 -18.31
N VAL A 22 8.40 4.02 -17.65
CA VAL A 22 9.15 2.85 -18.16
C VAL A 22 8.25 1.75 -18.74
N THR A 23 7.10 1.50 -18.12
CA THR A 23 6.14 0.49 -18.58
C THR A 23 5.46 0.89 -19.90
N ALA A 24 5.19 2.17 -20.10
CA ALA A 24 4.59 2.68 -21.35
C ALA A 24 5.59 2.60 -22.52
N ASP A 25 6.85 2.94 -22.26
CA ASP A 25 7.93 2.86 -23.24
C ASP A 25 8.24 1.41 -23.62
N ALA A 26 8.24 0.50 -22.64
CA ALA A 26 8.37 -0.95 -22.87
C ALA A 26 7.25 -1.47 -23.77
N MET A 27 6.02 -1.02 -23.54
CA MET A 27 4.84 -1.41 -24.33
C MET A 27 4.91 -0.84 -25.76
N ALA A 28 5.32 0.42 -25.92
CA ALA A 28 5.55 1.03 -27.23
C ALA A 28 6.59 0.26 -28.03
N LYS A 29 7.69 -0.14 -27.41
CA LYS A 29 8.76 -0.92 -28.02
C LYS A 29 8.32 -2.34 -28.39
N ALA A 30 7.60 -3.02 -27.50
CA ALA A 30 7.13 -4.40 -27.72
C ALA A 30 6.16 -4.51 -28.92
N PHE A 31 5.27 -3.52 -29.09
CA PHE A 31 4.25 -3.54 -30.14
C PHE A 31 4.59 -2.64 -31.33
N GLY A 32 5.70 -1.92 -31.29
CA GLY A 32 6.12 -1.00 -32.37
C GLY A 32 5.17 0.17 -32.62
N THR A 33 4.26 0.46 -31.69
CA THR A 33 3.22 1.49 -31.83
C THR A 33 3.03 2.32 -30.57
N ALA A 34 3.02 3.65 -30.69
CA ALA A 34 2.74 4.57 -29.60
C ALA A 34 1.29 4.45 -29.05
N VAL A 35 0.39 3.83 -29.81
CA VAL A 35 -0.99 3.62 -29.37
C VAL A 35 -1.06 2.69 -28.16
N MET A 36 -0.25 1.64 -28.11
CA MET A 36 -0.23 0.70 -26.98
C MET A 36 0.31 1.35 -25.69
N ALA A 37 1.26 2.28 -25.82
CA ALA A 37 1.69 3.10 -24.69
C ALA A 37 0.54 3.93 -24.11
N LYS A 38 -0.28 4.55 -24.95
CA LYS A 38 -1.46 5.32 -24.50
C LYS A 38 -2.50 4.42 -23.81
N VAL A 39 -2.75 3.24 -24.33
CA VAL A 39 -3.69 2.28 -23.72
C VAL A 39 -3.24 1.89 -22.31
N ILE A 40 -1.96 1.59 -22.12
CA ILE A 40 -1.46 1.22 -20.79
C ILE A 40 -1.48 2.39 -19.80
N ILE A 41 -1.24 3.61 -20.28
CA ILE A 41 -1.36 4.83 -19.46
C ILE A 41 -2.80 5.02 -19.00
N VAL A 42 -3.78 4.91 -19.89
CA VAL A 42 -5.20 5.03 -19.52
C VAL A 42 -5.61 3.93 -18.53
N GLY A 43 -5.20 2.68 -18.78
CA GLY A 43 -5.45 1.58 -17.86
C GLY A 43 -4.82 1.82 -16.48
N GLY A 44 -3.60 2.33 -16.46
CA GLY A 44 -2.89 2.71 -15.22
C GLY A 44 -3.61 3.82 -14.45
N MET A 45 -4.09 4.85 -15.16
CA MET A 45 -4.87 5.93 -14.55
C MET A 45 -6.17 5.42 -13.93
N CYS A 46 -6.90 4.54 -14.61
CA CYS A 46 -8.11 3.91 -14.05
C CYS A 46 -7.78 3.09 -12.79
N GLY A 47 -6.67 2.35 -12.81
CA GLY A 47 -6.18 1.60 -11.65
C GLY A 47 -5.82 2.49 -10.46
N ILE A 48 -5.17 3.62 -10.71
CA ILE A 48 -4.82 4.61 -9.66
C ILE A 48 -6.09 5.20 -9.04
N ILE A 49 -7.07 5.60 -9.85
CA ILE A 49 -8.34 6.18 -9.37
C ILE A 49 -9.09 5.19 -8.48
N THR A 50 -9.20 3.93 -8.89
CA THR A 50 -9.85 2.88 -8.08
C THR A 50 -9.10 2.59 -6.78
N SER A 51 -7.79 2.51 -6.83
CA SER A 51 -6.96 2.29 -5.64
C SER A 51 -7.07 3.46 -4.67
N TRP A 52 -7.01 4.68 -5.17
CA TRP A 52 -7.16 5.89 -4.35
C TRP A 52 -8.51 5.93 -3.62
N ASN A 53 -9.59 5.63 -4.33
CA ASN A 53 -10.91 5.55 -3.72
C ASN A 53 -10.96 4.49 -2.59
N SER A 54 -10.36 3.33 -2.80
CA SER A 54 -10.29 2.27 -1.80
C SER A 54 -9.48 2.69 -0.56
N PHE A 55 -8.35 3.37 -0.74
CA PHE A 55 -7.55 3.90 0.36
C PHE A 55 -8.27 5.01 1.14
N MET A 56 -9.01 5.89 0.46
CA MET A 56 -9.84 6.91 1.11
C MET A 56 -10.90 6.28 2.00
N ILE A 57 -11.59 5.25 1.50
CA ILE A 57 -12.62 4.52 2.27
C ILE A 57 -11.98 3.79 3.44
N GLY A 58 -10.90 3.05 3.22
CA GLY A 58 -10.21 2.30 4.26
C GLY A 58 -9.63 3.20 5.35
N GLY A 59 -8.90 4.24 4.95
CA GLY A 59 -8.30 5.21 5.87
C GLY A 59 -9.31 5.97 6.71
N SER A 60 -10.42 6.42 6.11
CA SER A 60 -11.47 7.13 6.85
C SER A 60 -12.16 6.24 7.89
N ARG A 61 -12.36 4.95 7.58
CA ARG A 61 -12.92 3.98 8.53
C ARG A 61 -11.95 3.63 9.65
N ALA A 62 -10.66 3.54 9.35
CA ALA A 62 -9.63 3.33 10.37
C ALA A 62 -9.58 4.51 11.36
N LEU A 63 -9.56 5.76 10.85
CA LEU A 63 -9.64 6.96 11.70
C LEU A 63 -10.93 7.00 12.54
N TYR A 64 -12.07 6.63 11.94
CA TYR A 64 -13.34 6.53 12.67
C TYR A 64 -13.24 5.53 13.83
N SER A 65 -12.73 4.32 13.58
CA SER A 65 -12.56 3.28 14.60
C SER A 65 -11.63 3.72 15.73
N MET A 66 -10.53 4.41 15.40
CA MET A 66 -9.62 4.98 16.40
C MET A 66 -10.28 6.08 17.22
N ALA A 67 -11.12 6.92 16.61
CA ALA A 67 -11.87 7.97 17.31
C ALA A 67 -12.95 7.39 18.22
N GLU A 68 -13.63 6.32 17.80
CA GLU A 68 -14.60 5.60 18.61
C GLU A 68 -13.96 4.95 19.85
N SER A 69 -12.71 4.51 19.70
CA SER A 69 -11.89 3.97 20.81
C SER A 69 -11.21 5.05 21.66
N TYR A 70 -11.53 6.32 21.49
CA TYR A 70 -10.93 7.47 22.19
C TYR A 70 -9.41 7.62 22.03
N MET A 71 -8.82 7.03 21.00
CA MET A 71 -7.38 7.14 20.69
C MET A 71 -7.06 8.49 20.01
N ILE A 72 -8.04 9.08 19.30
CA ILE A 72 -7.94 10.38 18.64
C ILE A 72 -9.18 11.21 18.96
N PRO A 73 -9.18 12.53 18.73
CA PRO A 73 -10.30 13.39 19.07
C PRO A 73 -11.64 12.90 18.55
N PRO A 74 -12.71 12.93 19.36
CA PRO A 74 -14.03 12.37 19.02
C PRO A 74 -14.73 13.08 17.85
N MET A 75 -14.19 14.20 17.38
CA MET A 75 -14.70 14.89 16.20
C MET A 75 -14.66 14.02 14.92
N PHE A 76 -13.74 13.05 14.87
CA PHE A 76 -13.62 12.11 13.75
C PHE A 76 -14.58 10.91 13.86
N ALA A 77 -15.20 10.71 15.01
CA ALA A 77 -16.24 9.70 15.23
C ALA A 77 -17.63 10.14 14.74
N LYS A 78 -17.77 11.38 14.26
CA LYS A 78 -19.06 11.89 13.76
C LYS A 78 -19.33 11.34 12.36
N LEU A 79 -20.44 10.61 12.21
CA LEU A 79 -20.94 10.10 10.94
C LEU A 79 -21.95 11.08 10.32
N HIS A 80 -21.96 11.13 8.99
CA HIS A 80 -23.00 11.88 8.28
C HIS A 80 -24.38 11.24 8.50
N PRO A 81 -25.44 12.01 8.79
CA PRO A 81 -26.76 11.46 9.14
C PRO A 81 -27.36 10.54 8.08
N GLN A 82 -27.22 10.92 6.80
CA GLN A 82 -27.80 10.18 5.67
C GLN A 82 -26.87 9.09 5.13
N HIS A 83 -25.58 9.40 4.92
CA HIS A 83 -24.64 8.51 4.22
C HIS A 83 -23.84 7.60 5.16
N LYS A 84 -23.94 7.79 6.48
CA LYS A 84 -23.18 7.01 7.49
C LYS A 84 -21.66 6.98 7.23
N THR A 85 -21.13 8.04 6.63
CA THR A 85 -19.69 8.19 6.31
C THR A 85 -19.03 9.16 7.28
N PRO A 86 -17.78 8.93 7.71
CA PRO A 86 -17.03 9.83 8.58
C PRO A 86 -16.43 10.99 7.77
N ILE A 87 -17.23 12.05 7.54
CA ILE A 87 -16.86 13.18 6.68
C ILE A 87 -15.60 13.88 7.18
N ASN A 88 -15.48 14.10 8.49
CA ASN A 88 -14.31 14.79 9.05
C ASN A 88 -13.01 14.03 8.80
N ALA A 89 -13.05 12.69 8.91
CA ALA A 89 -11.90 11.84 8.60
C ALA A 89 -11.57 11.85 7.10
N LEU A 90 -12.59 11.81 6.25
CA LEU A 90 -12.44 11.93 4.79
C LEU A 90 -11.82 13.27 4.40
N PHE A 91 -12.29 14.35 4.99
CA PHE A 91 -11.78 15.70 4.72
C PHE A 91 -10.32 15.84 5.14
N LEU A 92 -9.94 15.31 6.32
CA LEU A 92 -8.56 15.32 6.79
C LEU A 92 -7.63 14.57 5.83
N ILE A 93 -8.00 13.33 5.45
CA ILE A 93 -7.19 12.54 4.51
C ILE A 93 -7.11 13.24 3.15
N GLY A 94 -8.24 13.76 2.64
CA GLY A 94 -8.28 14.48 1.37
C GLY A 94 -7.39 15.72 1.37
N ALA A 95 -7.41 16.51 2.44
CA ALA A 95 -6.56 17.68 2.58
C ALA A 95 -5.07 17.31 2.62
N LEU A 96 -4.69 16.29 3.41
CA LEU A 96 -3.32 15.81 3.48
C LEU A 96 -2.83 15.26 2.13
N THR A 97 -3.66 14.52 1.42
CA THR A 97 -3.29 13.99 0.10
C THR A 97 -3.17 15.07 -0.96
N MET A 98 -3.96 16.15 -0.88
CA MET A 98 -3.81 17.31 -1.76
C MET A 98 -2.51 18.10 -1.50
N LEU A 99 -2.02 18.12 -0.27
CA LEU A 99 -0.78 18.82 0.08
C LEU A 99 0.47 18.01 -0.29
N ALA A 100 0.37 16.69 -0.34
CA ALA A 100 1.54 15.82 -0.60
C ALA A 100 2.31 16.15 -1.90
N PRO A 101 1.69 16.44 -3.06
CA PRO A 101 2.43 16.78 -4.28
C PRO A 101 3.27 18.05 -4.19
N PHE A 102 2.87 19.00 -3.33
CA PHE A 102 3.62 20.26 -3.15
C PHE A 102 4.95 20.06 -2.38
N ALA A 103 5.07 18.95 -1.67
CA ALA A 103 6.28 18.61 -0.93
C ALA A 103 7.41 18.03 -1.80
N GLY A 104 7.14 17.82 -3.10
CA GLY A 104 8.12 17.30 -4.05
C GLY A 104 8.20 15.78 -4.13
N ARG A 105 8.90 15.28 -5.16
CA ARG A 105 8.99 13.85 -5.48
C ARG A 105 9.65 13.04 -4.37
N GLY A 106 10.69 13.58 -3.73
CA GLY A 106 11.40 12.91 -2.62
C GLY A 106 10.47 12.61 -1.44
N MET A 107 9.68 13.61 -1.02
CA MET A 107 8.72 13.45 0.07
C MET A 107 7.64 12.40 -0.25
N MET A 108 7.20 12.33 -1.51
CA MET A 108 6.21 11.32 -1.93
C MET A 108 6.78 9.91 -1.80
N VAL A 109 8.03 9.68 -2.20
CA VAL A 109 8.70 8.38 -2.03
C VAL A 109 8.78 8.01 -0.56
N TRP A 110 9.19 8.93 0.30
CA TRP A 110 9.26 8.72 1.75
C TRP A 110 7.91 8.34 2.37
N ILE A 111 6.84 9.02 1.98
CA ILE A 111 5.47 8.71 2.46
C ILE A 111 5.05 7.32 2.01
N CYS A 112 5.34 6.94 0.75
CA CYS A 112 5.05 5.60 0.23
C CYS A 112 5.83 4.52 0.99
N ASP A 113 7.12 4.73 1.24
CA ASP A 113 7.96 3.75 1.93
C ASP A 113 7.54 3.59 3.39
N ALA A 114 7.25 4.70 4.08
CA ALA A 114 6.70 4.66 5.44
C ALA A 114 5.35 3.93 5.49
N GLY A 115 4.48 4.16 4.51
CA GLY A 115 3.20 3.46 4.38
C GLY A 115 3.37 1.96 4.16
N ASN A 116 4.28 1.58 3.27
CA ASN A 116 4.58 0.18 2.97
C ASN A 116 5.16 -0.55 4.19
N PHE A 117 6.08 0.10 4.93
CA PHE A 117 6.61 -0.44 6.18
C PHE A 117 5.49 -0.68 7.20
N GLY A 118 4.60 0.30 7.39
CA GLY A 118 3.44 0.18 8.28
C GLY A 118 2.51 -0.98 7.88
N CYS A 119 2.27 -1.19 6.59
CA CYS A 119 1.50 -2.32 6.08
C CYS A 119 2.17 -3.67 6.36
N CYS A 120 3.48 -3.78 6.13
CA CYS A 120 4.23 -5.00 6.43
C CYS A 120 4.17 -5.35 7.92
N LEU A 121 4.32 -4.34 8.79
CA LEU A 121 4.20 -4.50 10.23
C LEU A 121 2.78 -4.95 10.63
N ALA A 122 1.75 -4.35 10.06
CA ALA A 122 0.36 -4.74 10.30
C ALA A 122 0.10 -6.20 9.88
N TYR A 123 0.58 -6.63 8.72
CA TYR A 123 0.45 -8.03 8.29
C TYR A 123 1.17 -9.00 9.24
N CYS A 124 2.35 -8.63 9.74
CA CYS A 124 3.07 -9.42 10.73
C CYS A 124 2.26 -9.57 12.03
N MET A 125 1.72 -8.46 12.54
CA MET A 125 0.91 -8.44 13.77
C MET A 125 -0.40 -9.22 13.61
N VAL A 126 -1.09 -9.11 12.48
CA VAL A 126 -2.33 -9.86 12.20
C VAL A 126 -2.04 -11.35 12.09
N SER A 127 -0.97 -11.74 11.40
CA SER A 127 -0.55 -13.13 11.26
C SER A 127 -0.17 -13.76 12.61
N LEU A 128 0.51 -13.00 13.45
CA LEU A 128 0.86 -13.43 14.81
C LEU A 128 -0.39 -13.57 15.68
N SER A 129 -1.29 -12.60 15.62
CA SER A 129 -2.58 -12.63 16.33
C SER A 129 -3.43 -13.83 15.92
N PHE A 130 -3.43 -14.17 14.63
CA PHE A 130 -4.10 -15.36 14.11
C PHE A 130 -3.59 -16.66 14.78
N LEU A 131 -2.28 -16.82 14.90
CA LEU A 131 -1.70 -18.01 15.54
C LEU A 131 -1.98 -18.06 17.05
N ILE A 132 -1.85 -16.90 17.72
CA ILE A 132 -2.10 -16.80 19.18
C ILE A 132 -3.57 -17.09 19.49
N LEU A 133 -4.50 -16.50 18.73
CA LEU A 133 -5.92 -16.69 18.96
C LEU A 133 -6.37 -18.14 18.73
N ARG A 134 -5.76 -18.82 17.76
CA ARG A 134 -5.99 -20.25 17.53
C ARG A 134 -5.51 -21.13 18.68
N LYS A 135 -4.50 -20.67 19.42
CA LYS A 135 -3.95 -21.38 20.58
C LYS A 135 -4.71 -21.07 21.86
N LYS A 136 -5.12 -19.80 22.06
CA LYS A 136 -5.81 -19.34 23.28
C LYS A 136 -7.29 -19.71 23.31
N GLU A 137 -7.96 -19.63 22.15
CA GLU A 137 -9.40 -19.84 22.05
C GLU A 137 -9.72 -20.88 20.96
N PRO A 138 -9.49 -22.18 21.21
CA PRO A 138 -9.74 -23.24 20.23
C PRO A 138 -11.24 -23.39 19.89
N ASP A 139 -12.13 -23.12 20.86
CA ASP A 139 -13.57 -23.36 20.78
C ASP A 139 -14.39 -22.20 20.19
N MET A 140 -13.72 -21.08 19.84
CA MET A 140 -14.39 -19.94 19.23
C MET A 140 -15.12 -20.37 17.95
N PRO A 141 -16.42 -20.02 17.76
CA PRO A 141 -17.17 -20.34 16.56
C PRO A 141 -16.58 -19.66 15.35
N ARG A 142 -16.10 -20.45 14.39
CA ARG A 142 -15.46 -19.97 13.15
C ARG A 142 -16.21 -20.52 11.95
N PRO A 143 -16.81 -19.64 11.13
CA PRO A 143 -17.52 -20.07 9.91
C PRO A 143 -16.61 -20.80 8.91
N TYR A 144 -15.32 -20.37 8.87
CA TYR A 144 -14.31 -20.98 8.00
C TYR A 144 -13.09 -21.43 8.80
N ARG A 145 -12.66 -22.68 8.59
CA ARG A 145 -11.46 -23.25 9.20
C ARG A 145 -10.38 -23.41 8.14
N VAL A 146 -9.31 -22.60 8.23
CA VAL A 146 -8.16 -22.71 7.33
C VAL A 146 -7.51 -24.10 7.47
N PRO A 147 -7.37 -24.88 6.38
CA PRO A 147 -6.64 -26.15 6.42
C PRO A 147 -5.15 -25.87 6.74
N ALA A 148 -4.52 -26.78 7.46
CA ALA A 148 -3.10 -26.65 7.87
C ALA A 148 -2.74 -25.26 8.46
N TYR A 149 -3.60 -24.72 9.32
CA TYR A 149 -3.47 -23.36 9.86
C TYR A 149 -2.12 -23.06 10.51
N LYS A 150 -1.47 -24.08 11.11
CA LYS A 150 -0.14 -23.93 11.70
C LYS A 150 0.89 -23.60 10.63
N PHE A 151 0.89 -24.33 9.53
CA PHE A 151 1.82 -24.11 8.44
C PHE A 151 1.58 -22.75 7.76
N VAL A 152 0.32 -22.48 7.38
CA VAL A 152 -0.07 -21.22 6.71
C VAL A 152 0.23 -20.01 7.62
N GLY A 153 -0.15 -20.08 8.89
CA GLY A 153 0.08 -18.99 9.83
C GLY A 153 1.57 -18.75 10.12
N THR A 154 2.36 -19.83 10.28
CA THR A 154 3.80 -19.70 10.50
C THR A 154 4.50 -19.11 9.27
N MET A 155 4.15 -19.56 8.08
CA MET A 155 4.68 -19.02 6.82
C MET A 155 4.30 -17.55 6.65
N ALA A 156 3.07 -17.16 6.97
CA ALA A 156 2.64 -15.76 6.91
C ALA A 156 3.45 -14.86 7.87
N VAL A 157 3.71 -15.32 9.11
CA VAL A 157 4.54 -14.59 10.08
C VAL A 157 5.99 -14.49 9.60
N LEU A 158 6.56 -15.59 9.09
CA LEU A 158 7.95 -15.59 8.60
C LEU A 158 8.12 -14.67 7.40
N MET A 159 7.22 -14.73 6.41
CA MET A 159 7.29 -13.91 5.22
C MET A 159 7.10 -12.41 5.52
N SER A 160 6.09 -12.07 6.31
CA SER A 160 5.86 -10.68 6.72
C SER A 160 6.95 -10.16 7.65
N GLY A 161 7.46 -10.98 8.56
CA GLY A 161 8.59 -10.64 9.42
C GLY A 161 9.88 -10.43 8.63
N CYS A 162 10.15 -11.27 7.63
CA CYS A 162 11.27 -11.09 6.71
C CYS A 162 11.17 -9.76 5.96
N MET A 163 9.98 -9.41 5.46
CA MET A 163 9.75 -8.11 4.81
C MET A 163 10.04 -6.94 5.75
N VAL A 164 9.57 -6.99 6.99
CA VAL A 164 9.89 -5.95 8.01
C VAL A 164 11.39 -5.86 8.26
N LEU A 165 12.08 -7.00 8.36
CA LEU A 165 13.54 -7.02 8.56
C LEU A 165 14.29 -6.42 7.38
N VAL A 166 13.86 -6.67 6.14
CA VAL A 166 14.47 -6.06 4.93
C VAL A 166 14.40 -4.53 4.99
N TYR A 167 13.32 -3.95 5.50
CA TYR A 167 13.22 -2.50 5.71
C TYR A 167 14.16 -1.97 6.80
N CYS A 168 14.55 -2.82 7.75
CA CYS A 168 15.44 -2.42 8.87
C CYS A 168 16.94 -2.60 8.54
N ILE A 169 17.30 -3.36 7.49
CA ILE A 169 18.71 -3.61 7.15
C ILE A 169 19.23 -2.45 6.28
N PRO A 170 20.20 -1.66 6.77
CA PRO A 170 20.79 -0.59 5.98
C PRO A 170 21.53 -1.19 4.77
N GLY A 171 21.30 -0.60 3.57
CA GLY A 171 21.90 -1.05 2.31
C GLY A 171 21.07 -2.07 1.51
N SER A 172 19.93 -2.55 1.99
CA SER A 172 18.96 -3.25 1.15
C SER A 172 18.20 -2.22 0.31
N GLY A 173 17.87 -2.55 -0.96
CA GLY A 173 17.13 -1.64 -1.85
C GLY A 173 15.73 -1.22 -1.36
N GLY A 174 15.29 -1.68 -0.19
CA GLY A 174 14.05 -1.33 0.48
C GLY A 174 14.22 -0.57 1.79
N THR A 175 15.46 -0.19 2.15
CA THR A 175 15.68 0.59 3.38
C THR A 175 14.99 1.94 3.28
N LEU A 176 14.33 2.34 4.36
CA LEU A 176 14.02 3.75 4.62
C LEU A 176 15.36 4.48 4.61
N VAL A 177 15.67 5.10 3.48
CA VAL A 177 16.94 5.80 3.29
C VAL A 177 16.92 7.02 4.21
N TRP A 178 17.56 6.91 5.34
CA TRP A 178 18.03 8.05 6.11
C TRP A 178 19.20 8.66 5.32
N GLN A 179 18.91 9.33 4.21
CA GLN A 179 19.91 10.17 3.56
C GLN A 179 19.84 11.53 4.20
N GLU A 180 20.98 11.90 4.72
CA GLU A 180 21.38 13.16 5.34
C GLU A 180 20.95 14.39 4.54
#